data_47b1cbeeae566ebc0b959cc24c9bc0cf
#
_entry.id   47b1cbeeae566ebc0b959cc24c9bc0cf
#
_cell.length_a   1.000
_cell.length_b   1.000
_cell.length_c   1.000
_cell.angle_alpha   90.00
_cell.angle_beta   90.00
_cell.angle_gamma   90.00
#
_symmetry.space_group_name_H-M   'P 1'
#
loop_
_entity.id
_entity.type
_entity.pdbx_description
1 polymer ?
#
loop_
_entity_poly.entity_id
_entity_poly.type
_entity_poly.pdbx_seq_one_letter_code
_entity_poly.pdbx_strand_id
1 'polypeptide(L)'
;WHGTMDDLKNAITHIRNTYGKKVYVAENAYCYTAEDGDGSANSVEGTDDLAEGYSASVQGQANEVRDVCAAASESGAEGIFYWEGTWIPVGPADADNSALWEKYGSGWASSYASGYDPKDAGQYYGGCSWDNQAMFDFTGHPLASLNVFKYLKYGATAPLAVDSIPAVTVACNIGTDPELPDTVSVIYNDRSEAQVPVIWNTDDVAAIDTENGGNFTVSGTLEDGTEITAAVTVERINYVQNPSFEDADTSMWTVNYSGETDPTDYQVKAADAHSGE
;
A
#
# COMPACT_ATOMS: atom_id res chain seq x y z
N TRP A 1 -11.12 -11.39 -4.68
CA TRP A 1 -12.03 -10.29 -5.02
C TRP A 1 -11.26 -9.05 -5.46
N HIS A 2 -11.77 -8.37 -6.47
CA HIS A 2 -11.24 -7.09 -6.96
C HIS A 2 -12.36 -6.06 -6.96
N GLY A 3 -12.12 -4.86 -6.45
CA GLY A 3 -13.09 -3.78 -6.34
C GLY A 3 -13.29 -3.33 -4.89
N THR A 4 -14.25 -2.44 -4.70
CA THR A 4 -14.59 -1.91 -3.37
C THR A 4 -15.57 -2.85 -2.64
N MET A 5 -15.73 -2.67 -1.34
CA MET A 5 -16.75 -3.39 -0.56
C MET A 5 -18.17 -3.09 -1.05
N ASP A 6 -18.40 -1.90 -1.57
CA ASP A 6 -19.70 -1.55 -2.16
C ASP A 6 -19.94 -2.28 -3.49
N ASP A 7 -18.91 -2.46 -4.32
CA ASP A 7 -19.02 -3.27 -5.54
C ASP A 7 -19.36 -4.73 -5.20
N LEU A 8 -18.75 -5.28 -4.17
CA LEU A 8 -19.05 -6.63 -3.68
C LEU A 8 -20.50 -6.75 -3.21
N LYS A 9 -20.96 -5.82 -2.37
CA LYS A 9 -22.36 -5.77 -1.89
C LYS A 9 -23.35 -5.66 -3.04
N ASN A 10 -23.06 -4.77 -4.00
CA ASN A 10 -23.89 -4.56 -5.17
C ASN A 10 -23.98 -5.81 -6.05
N ALA A 11 -22.85 -6.47 -6.30
CA ALA A 11 -22.81 -7.69 -7.11
C ALA A 11 -23.61 -8.82 -6.46
N ILE A 12 -23.42 -9.08 -5.15
CA ILE A 12 -24.14 -10.10 -4.41
C ILE A 12 -25.67 -9.80 -4.44
N THR A 13 -26.03 -8.56 -4.13
CA THR A 13 -27.42 -8.11 -4.08
C THR A 13 -28.08 -8.23 -5.45
N HIS A 14 -27.38 -7.83 -6.51
CA HIS A 14 -27.87 -7.94 -7.89
C HIS A 14 -28.16 -9.40 -8.28
N ILE A 15 -27.24 -10.32 -8.05
CA ILE A 15 -27.39 -11.74 -8.40
C ILE A 15 -28.58 -12.34 -7.61
N ARG A 16 -28.68 -12.05 -6.32
CA ARG A 16 -29.75 -12.57 -5.49
C ARG A 16 -31.13 -12.05 -5.92
N ASN A 17 -31.25 -10.76 -6.17
CA ASN A 17 -32.51 -10.13 -6.54
C ASN A 17 -32.94 -10.48 -7.96
N THR A 18 -31.99 -10.60 -8.90
CA THR A 18 -32.29 -10.86 -10.31
C THR A 18 -32.57 -12.33 -10.57
N TYR A 19 -31.81 -13.23 -9.95
CA TYR A 19 -31.84 -14.67 -10.28
C TYR A 19 -32.36 -15.53 -9.14
N GLY A 20 -32.59 -14.99 -7.95
CA GLY A 20 -33.06 -15.73 -6.78
C GLY A 20 -32.09 -16.86 -6.35
N LYS A 21 -30.79 -16.69 -6.58
CA LYS A 21 -29.77 -17.70 -6.31
C LYS A 21 -28.97 -17.39 -5.05
N LYS A 22 -28.49 -18.44 -4.40
CA LYS A 22 -27.50 -18.35 -3.35
C LYS A 22 -26.18 -17.87 -3.94
N VAL A 23 -25.47 -17.04 -3.21
CA VAL A 23 -24.18 -16.47 -3.63
C VAL A 23 -23.13 -16.82 -2.58
N TYR A 24 -21.97 -17.22 -3.05
CA TYR A 24 -20.76 -17.42 -2.27
C TYR A 24 -19.64 -16.58 -2.89
N VAL A 25 -18.79 -15.98 -2.07
CA VAL A 25 -17.51 -15.41 -2.52
C VAL A 25 -16.53 -16.57 -2.59
N ALA A 26 -16.22 -17.02 -3.81
CA ALA A 26 -15.46 -18.26 -4.03
C ALA A 26 -13.99 -18.11 -3.69
N GLU A 27 -13.44 -16.90 -3.86
CA GLU A 27 -12.02 -16.63 -3.60
C GLU A 27 -11.87 -15.23 -2.99
N ASN A 28 -11.15 -15.18 -1.89
CA ASN A 28 -10.69 -13.95 -1.24
C ASN A 28 -9.32 -14.21 -0.63
N ALA A 29 -8.37 -13.33 -0.88
CA ALA A 29 -7.04 -13.37 -0.28
C ALA A 29 -6.52 -11.95 -0.12
N TYR A 30 -5.66 -11.71 0.87
CA TYR A 30 -4.98 -10.44 1.07
C TYR A 30 -3.59 -10.62 1.66
N CYS A 31 -2.65 -9.75 1.28
CA CYS A 31 -1.26 -9.86 1.70
C CYS A 31 -1.05 -9.39 3.15
N TYR A 32 -0.20 -10.13 3.88
CA TYR A 32 0.26 -9.73 5.21
C TYR A 32 1.61 -8.99 5.19
N THR A 33 2.27 -8.98 4.04
CA THR A 33 3.53 -8.28 3.78
C THR A 33 3.65 -8.02 2.28
N ALA A 34 4.46 -7.03 1.89
CA ALA A 34 4.86 -6.81 0.50
C ALA A 34 6.16 -7.57 0.13
N GLU A 35 6.76 -8.28 1.09
CA GLU A 35 7.97 -9.07 0.84
C GLU A 35 7.65 -10.35 0.07
N ASP A 36 8.65 -10.86 -0.64
CA ASP A 36 8.64 -12.11 -1.38
C ASP A 36 9.50 -13.14 -0.63
N GLY A 37 8.95 -14.30 -0.33
CA GLY A 37 9.59 -15.32 0.47
C GLY A 37 10.45 -16.29 -0.32
N ASP A 38 10.30 -16.40 -1.64
CA ASP A 38 10.99 -17.42 -2.44
C ASP A 38 11.68 -16.90 -3.72
N GLY A 39 11.53 -15.63 -4.07
CA GLY A 39 12.08 -15.01 -5.27
C GLY A 39 11.21 -15.22 -6.52
N SER A 40 10.00 -15.69 -6.37
CA SER A 40 8.99 -15.76 -7.43
C SER A 40 8.01 -14.61 -7.27
N ALA A 41 8.20 -13.56 -8.04
CA ALA A 41 7.44 -12.33 -7.98
C ALA A 41 5.96 -12.52 -7.56
N ASN A 42 5.55 -11.82 -6.52
CA ASN A 42 4.21 -11.93 -5.97
C ASN A 42 3.15 -11.22 -6.82
N SER A 43 1.90 -11.65 -6.73
CA SER A 43 0.77 -10.95 -7.38
C SER A 43 0.45 -9.58 -6.73
N VAL A 44 0.96 -9.34 -5.52
CA VAL A 44 0.94 -8.06 -4.82
C VAL A 44 2.37 -7.76 -4.37
N GLU A 45 3.04 -6.84 -5.05
CA GLU A 45 4.47 -6.53 -4.86
C GLU A 45 4.70 -5.19 -4.15
N GLY A 46 3.74 -4.29 -4.17
CA GLY A 46 3.93 -2.93 -3.67
C GLY A 46 2.65 -2.23 -3.26
N THR A 47 2.81 -0.99 -2.83
CA THR A 47 1.69 -0.16 -2.35
C THR A 47 0.64 0.13 -3.41
N ASP A 48 1.02 0.15 -4.68
CA ASP A 48 0.12 0.46 -5.80
C ASP A 48 -0.85 -0.70 -6.10
N ASP A 49 -0.53 -1.91 -5.62
CA ASP A 49 -1.35 -3.10 -5.79
C ASP A 49 -2.36 -3.30 -4.65
N LEU A 50 -2.25 -2.49 -3.58
CA LEU A 50 -3.09 -2.65 -2.39
C LEU A 50 -4.50 -2.12 -2.65
N ALA A 51 -5.49 -2.82 -2.09
CA ALA A 51 -6.84 -2.28 -2.01
C ALA A 51 -6.87 -1.06 -1.09
N GLU A 52 -7.60 -0.02 -1.49
CA GLU A 52 -7.71 1.23 -0.75
C GLU A 52 -8.17 0.99 0.69
N GLY A 53 -7.46 1.56 1.65
CA GLY A 53 -7.74 1.48 3.07
C GLY A 53 -7.21 0.23 3.77
N TYR A 54 -6.36 -0.58 3.11
CA TYR A 54 -5.71 -1.74 3.74
C TYR A 54 -4.20 -1.71 3.52
N SER A 55 -3.44 -1.93 4.58
CA SER A 55 -1.98 -2.04 4.51
C SER A 55 -1.54 -3.47 4.22
N ALA A 56 -0.35 -3.64 3.62
CA ALA A 56 0.33 -4.92 3.54
C ALA A 56 0.90 -5.28 4.91
N SER A 57 0.04 -5.76 5.81
CA SER A 57 0.38 -6.11 7.19
C SER A 57 -0.54 -7.21 7.70
N VAL A 58 -0.12 -7.88 8.77
CA VAL A 58 -0.95 -8.90 9.46
C VAL A 58 -2.29 -8.31 9.90
N GLN A 59 -2.31 -7.05 10.34
CA GLN A 59 -3.54 -6.37 10.72
C GLN A 59 -4.36 -5.99 9.47
N GLY A 60 -3.72 -5.49 8.41
CA GLY A 60 -4.39 -5.19 7.14
C GLY A 60 -5.07 -6.41 6.54
N GLN A 61 -4.40 -7.57 6.55
CA GLN A 61 -4.98 -8.85 6.13
C GLN A 61 -6.22 -9.20 6.97
N ALA A 62 -6.14 -9.07 8.29
CA ALA A 62 -7.28 -9.34 9.17
C ALA A 62 -8.45 -8.38 8.94
N ASN A 63 -8.17 -7.10 8.72
CA ASN A 63 -9.16 -6.07 8.45
C ASN A 63 -9.90 -6.33 7.14
N GLU A 64 -9.16 -6.65 6.08
CA GLU A 64 -9.73 -6.96 4.76
C GLU A 64 -10.67 -8.17 4.86
N VAL A 65 -10.21 -9.29 5.43
CA VAL A 65 -11.04 -10.50 5.60
C VAL A 65 -12.30 -10.21 6.42
N ARG A 66 -12.16 -9.44 7.50
CA ARG A 66 -13.33 -9.02 8.31
C ARG A 66 -14.35 -8.26 7.47
N ASP A 67 -13.90 -7.32 6.67
CA ASP A 67 -14.79 -6.43 5.92
C ASP A 67 -15.43 -7.13 4.72
N VAL A 68 -14.71 -8.03 4.05
CA VAL A 68 -15.30 -8.91 3.03
C VAL A 68 -16.39 -9.80 3.66
N CYS A 69 -16.13 -10.37 4.84
CA CYS A 69 -17.13 -11.16 5.57
C CYS A 69 -18.35 -10.31 5.95
N ALA A 70 -18.13 -9.08 6.43
CA ALA A 70 -19.22 -8.16 6.77
C ALA A 70 -20.04 -7.80 5.52
N ALA A 71 -19.39 -7.37 4.44
CA ALA A 71 -20.03 -7.02 3.17
C ALA A 71 -20.84 -8.20 2.59
N ALA A 72 -20.26 -9.40 2.60
CA ALA A 72 -20.92 -10.62 2.15
C ALA A 72 -22.16 -10.94 3.01
N SER A 73 -22.04 -10.89 4.32
CA SER A 73 -23.13 -11.14 5.27
C SER A 73 -24.25 -10.12 5.13
N GLU A 74 -23.96 -8.83 5.10
CA GLU A 74 -24.93 -7.74 4.95
C GLU A 74 -25.72 -7.84 3.64
N SER A 75 -25.07 -8.30 2.57
CA SER A 75 -25.67 -8.49 1.25
C SER A 75 -26.36 -9.84 1.10
N GLY A 76 -26.27 -10.70 2.12
CA GLY A 76 -26.92 -12.00 2.20
C GLY A 76 -26.22 -13.09 1.40
N ALA A 77 -24.92 -13.03 1.21
CA ALA A 77 -24.16 -14.19 0.75
C ALA A 77 -24.19 -15.30 1.81
N GLU A 78 -24.03 -16.55 1.36
CA GLU A 78 -24.05 -17.74 2.23
C GLU A 78 -22.67 -17.98 2.88
N GLY A 79 -21.58 -17.43 2.31
CA GLY A 79 -20.22 -17.56 2.84
C GLY A 79 -19.15 -17.06 1.90
N ILE A 80 -17.92 -17.09 2.41
CA ILE A 80 -16.70 -16.81 1.67
C ILE A 80 -15.71 -17.96 1.83
N PHE A 81 -14.79 -18.10 0.87
CA PHE A 81 -13.65 -19.00 0.94
C PHE A 81 -12.38 -18.17 0.87
N TYR A 82 -11.51 -18.34 1.87
CA TYR A 82 -10.17 -17.76 1.81
C TYR A 82 -9.31 -18.62 0.89
N TRP A 83 -8.73 -17.99 -0.15
CA TRP A 83 -7.99 -18.70 -1.17
C TRP A 83 -6.52 -18.82 -0.78
N GLU A 84 -5.96 -20.03 -0.96
CA GLU A 84 -4.54 -20.34 -0.81
C GLU A 84 -3.94 -19.98 0.58
N GLY A 85 -4.75 -20.02 1.61
CA GLY A 85 -4.38 -19.60 2.97
C GLY A 85 -3.19 -20.36 3.58
N THR A 86 -2.73 -21.45 2.96
CA THR A 86 -1.59 -22.27 3.39
C THR A 86 -0.45 -22.32 2.35
N TRP A 87 -0.49 -21.52 1.31
CA TRP A 87 0.54 -21.48 0.29
C TRP A 87 1.72 -20.64 0.78
N ILE A 88 2.70 -21.32 1.37
CA ILE A 88 3.95 -20.76 1.84
C ILE A 88 5.08 -21.21 0.92
N PRO A 89 6.24 -20.53 0.92
CA PRO A 89 7.41 -20.93 0.15
C PRO A 89 7.84 -22.37 0.45
N VAL A 90 8.19 -23.14 -0.60
CA VAL A 90 8.74 -24.51 -0.48
C VAL A 90 10.19 -24.53 -0.96
N GLY A 91 10.94 -23.51 -0.61
CA GLY A 91 12.31 -23.26 -1.02
C GLY A 91 12.41 -22.20 -2.11
N PRO A 92 13.64 -21.73 -2.42
CA PRO A 92 13.87 -20.67 -3.41
C PRO A 92 13.36 -21.05 -4.80
N ALA A 93 12.71 -20.14 -5.51
CA ALA A 93 12.11 -20.38 -6.82
C ALA A 93 13.11 -20.77 -7.92
N ASP A 94 14.39 -20.41 -7.77
CA ASP A 94 15.49 -20.71 -8.69
C ASP A 94 16.19 -22.06 -8.39
N ALA A 95 15.73 -22.79 -7.39
CA ALA A 95 16.29 -24.09 -6.99
C ALA A 95 15.40 -25.26 -7.45
N ASP A 96 15.98 -26.47 -7.54
CA ASP A 96 15.22 -27.70 -7.71
C ASP A 96 14.55 -28.11 -6.39
N ASN A 97 13.30 -27.73 -6.24
CA ASN A 97 12.49 -27.99 -5.05
C ASN A 97 11.62 -29.27 -5.17
N SER A 98 11.80 -30.08 -6.23
CA SER A 98 10.94 -31.23 -6.51
C SER A 98 10.82 -32.21 -5.32
N ALA A 99 11.93 -32.51 -4.66
CA ALA A 99 11.93 -33.40 -3.49
C ALA A 99 11.18 -32.82 -2.27
N LEU A 100 11.20 -31.49 -2.11
CA LEU A 100 10.48 -30.80 -1.05
C LEU A 100 8.97 -30.79 -1.34
N TRP A 101 8.59 -30.52 -2.58
CA TRP A 101 7.20 -30.58 -3.02
C TRP A 101 6.61 -31.99 -2.90
N GLU A 102 7.35 -33.01 -3.28
CA GLU A 102 6.90 -34.41 -3.11
C GLU A 102 6.71 -34.79 -1.63
N LYS A 103 7.49 -34.20 -0.74
CA LYS A 103 7.43 -34.55 0.68
C LYS A 103 6.41 -33.72 1.45
N TYR A 104 6.31 -32.42 1.16
CA TYR A 104 5.55 -31.47 1.96
C TYR A 104 4.47 -30.73 1.18
N GLY A 105 4.54 -30.73 -0.14
CA GLY A 105 3.56 -30.09 -1.00
C GLY A 105 2.20 -30.76 -0.93
N SER A 106 1.19 -30.06 -1.42
CA SER A 106 -0.18 -30.54 -1.49
C SER A 106 -0.77 -30.30 -2.87
N GLY A 107 -1.88 -30.96 -3.14
CA GLY A 107 -2.59 -30.80 -4.40
C GLY A 107 -1.78 -31.22 -5.61
N TRP A 108 -2.04 -30.61 -6.73
CA TRP A 108 -1.45 -30.99 -8.02
C TRP A 108 0.04 -30.60 -8.18
N ALA A 109 0.58 -29.81 -7.28
CA ALA A 109 2.02 -29.50 -7.25
C ALA A 109 2.90 -30.71 -6.89
N SER A 110 2.32 -31.81 -6.46
CA SER A 110 3.02 -33.08 -6.20
C SER A 110 2.47 -34.22 -7.06
N SER A 111 3.24 -35.31 -7.23
CA SER A 111 2.83 -36.48 -8.00
C SER A 111 1.57 -37.15 -7.46
N TYR A 112 1.21 -36.92 -6.20
CA TYR A 112 -0.02 -37.46 -5.59
C TYR A 112 -1.31 -37.01 -6.30
N ALA A 113 -1.31 -35.90 -7.00
CA ALA A 113 -2.44 -35.43 -7.79
C ALA A 113 -2.58 -36.11 -9.16
N SER A 114 -1.64 -36.94 -9.59
CA SER A 114 -1.59 -37.53 -10.92
C SER A 114 -2.83 -38.37 -11.29
N GLY A 115 -3.60 -38.81 -10.31
CA GLY A 115 -4.84 -39.53 -10.54
C GLY A 115 -5.96 -38.71 -11.17
N TYR A 116 -5.98 -37.41 -10.90
CA TYR A 116 -6.98 -36.48 -11.46
C TYR A 116 -6.37 -35.43 -12.40
N ASP A 117 -5.10 -35.16 -12.30
CA ASP A 117 -4.36 -34.23 -13.16
C ASP A 117 -3.05 -34.86 -13.68
N PRO A 118 -3.15 -35.85 -14.58
CA PRO A 118 -1.98 -36.59 -15.05
C PRO A 118 -1.03 -35.82 -15.94
N LYS A 119 -1.42 -34.62 -16.39
CA LYS A 119 -0.60 -33.79 -17.27
C LYS A 119 0.28 -32.81 -16.55
N ASP A 120 -0.21 -32.25 -15.44
CA ASP A 120 0.44 -31.13 -14.76
C ASP A 120 0.92 -31.51 -13.34
N ALA A 121 0.31 -32.52 -12.72
CA ALA A 121 0.70 -32.97 -11.39
C ALA A 121 2.15 -33.44 -11.31
N GLY A 122 2.90 -32.89 -10.37
CA GLY A 122 4.30 -33.21 -10.16
C GLY A 122 5.26 -32.70 -11.25
N GLN A 123 4.87 -31.69 -12.03
CA GLN A 123 5.69 -31.12 -13.10
C GLN A 123 6.14 -29.69 -12.81
N TYR A 124 5.41 -28.96 -11.99
CA TYR A 124 5.66 -27.54 -11.70
C TYR A 124 6.04 -27.39 -10.23
N TYR A 125 7.34 -27.26 -9.99
CA TYR A 125 7.93 -27.10 -8.66
C TYR A 125 8.54 -25.70 -8.48
N GLY A 126 7.98 -24.71 -9.19
CA GLY A 126 8.42 -23.33 -9.13
C GLY A 126 8.05 -22.61 -7.84
N GLY A 127 8.26 -21.32 -7.81
CA GLY A 127 7.90 -20.48 -6.69
C GLY A 127 6.40 -20.22 -6.57
N CYS A 128 6.03 -19.53 -5.50
CA CYS A 128 4.66 -19.22 -5.15
C CYS A 128 4.39 -17.71 -5.24
N SER A 129 3.65 -17.27 -6.25
CA SER A 129 3.28 -15.84 -6.43
C SER A 129 2.21 -15.35 -5.44
N TRP A 130 1.84 -16.14 -4.44
CA TRP A 130 0.85 -15.80 -3.41
C TRP A 130 1.32 -16.13 -1.98
N ASP A 131 2.60 -16.36 -1.78
CA ASP A 131 3.14 -16.73 -0.48
C ASP A 131 2.94 -15.65 0.58
N ASN A 132 2.93 -14.37 0.17
CA ASN A 132 2.65 -13.23 1.02
C ASN A 132 1.15 -13.04 1.35
N GLN A 133 0.26 -13.88 0.82
CA GLN A 133 -1.19 -13.86 1.09
C GLN A 133 -1.65 -15.04 1.95
N ALA A 134 -0.74 -15.93 2.36
CA ALA A 134 -1.05 -17.02 3.27
C ALA A 134 -1.45 -16.50 4.66
N MET A 135 -2.12 -17.36 5.45
CA MET A 135 -2.40 -17.13 6.87
C MET A 135 -1.26 -17.59 7.79
N PHE A 136 -0.10 -17.84 7.18
CA PHE A 136 1.13 -18.29 7.82
C PHE A 136 2.29 -17.45 7.27
N ASP A 137 3.32 -17.21 8.10
CA ASP A 137 4.55 -16.57 7.62
C ASP A 137 5.33 -17.50 6.66
N PHE A 138 6.38 -16.98 6.03
CA PHE A 138 7.21 -17.72 5.08
C PHE A 138 7.87 -18.97 5.68
N THR A 139 7.88 -19.12 6.98
CA THR A 139 8.44 -20.28 7.70
C THR A 139 7.37 -21.25 8.22
N GLY A 140 6.10 -20.94 7.95
CA GLY A 140 4.95 -21.79 8.30
C GLY A 140 4.39 -21.56 9.70
N HIS A 141 4.75 -20.48 10.39
CA HIS A 141 4.13 -20.15 11.67
C HIS A 141 2.81 -19.39 11.43
N PRO A 142 1.74 -19.75 12.16
CA PRO A 142 0.45 -19.07 11.99
C PRO A 142 0.54 -17.58 12.35
N LEU A 143 0.02 -16.74 11.48
CA LEU A 143 -0.09 -15.32 11.72
C LEU A 143 -1.24 -15.01 12.69
N ALA A 144 -1.15 -13.88 13.39
CA ALA A 144 -2.22 -13.42 14.27
C ALA A 144 -3.54 -13.18 13.51
N SER A 145 -3.48 -12.82 12.22
CA SER A 145 -4.62 -12.66 11.32
C SER A 145 -5.47 -13.92 11.17
N LEU A 146 -4.90 -15.12 11.34
CA LEU A 146 -5.66 -16.38 11.33
C LEU A 146 -6.78 -16.40 12.38
N ASN A 147 -6.63 -15.63 13.46
CA ASN A 147 -7.67 -15.52 14.49
C ASN A 147 -8.91 -14.76 14.01
N VAL A 148 -8.88 -14.09 12.86
CA VAL A 148 -10.04 -13.33 12.33
C VAL A 148 -11.27 -14.23 12.23
N PHE A 149 -11.14 -15.47 11.78
CA PHE A 149 -12.26 -16.41 11.65
C PHE A 149 -12.91 -16.76 13.00
N LYS A 150 -12.08 -16.87 14.05
CA LYS A 150 -12.58 -17.06 15.41
C LYS A 150 -13.33 -15.81 15.89
N TYR A 151 -12.76 -14.63 15.63
CA TYR A 151 -13.35 -13.37 16.07
C TYR A 151 -14.62 -13.03 15.31
N LEU A 152 -14.73 -13.33 14.04
CA LEU A 152 -15.97 -13.22 13.26
C LEU A 152 -17.10 -14.03 13.85
N LYS A 153 -16.79 -15.22 14.38
CA LYS A 153 -17.79 -16.10 14.96
C LYS A 153 -18.18 -15.77 16.39
N TYR A 154 -17.23 -15.38 17.21
CA TYR A 154 -17.41 -15.25 18.66
C TYR A 154 -17.31 -13.80 19.17
N GLY A 155 -17.04 -12.85 18.29
CA GLY A 155 -16.69 -11.47 18.62
C GLY A 155 -15.22 -11.32 18.99
N ALA A 156 -14.69 -10.13 18.75
CA ALA A 156 -13.34 -9.74 19.10
C ALA A 156 -13.37 -8.73 20.25
N THR A 157 -12.47 -8.91 21.21
CA THR A 157 -12.19 -7.97 22.29
C THR A 157 -10.70 -7.61 22.29
N ALA A 158 -10.15 -7.37 21.11
CA ALA A 158 -8.77 -6.89 21.00
C ALA A 158 -8.68 -5.47 21.58
N PRO A 159 -7.62 -5.14 22.34
CA PRO A 159 -7.35 -3.76 22.70
C PRO A 159 -7.24 -2.88 21.47
N LEU A 160 -7.70 -1.63 21.58
CA LEU A 160 -7.47 -0.64 20.55
C LEU A 160 -5.96 -0.43 20.40
N ALA A 161 -5.46 -0.52 19.19
CA ALA A 161 -4.05 -0.37 18.86
C ALA A 161 -3.89 0.39 17.56
N VAL A 162 -2.79 1.12 17.40
CA VAL A 162 -2.45 1.81 16.15
C VAL A 162 -2.25 0.77 15.05
N ASP A 163 -2.95 0.93 13.93
CA ASP A 163 -2.78 0.12 12.72
C ASP A 163 -1.85 0.82 11.72
N SER A 164 -2.11 2.11 11.46
CA SER A 164 -1.27 2.90 10.55
C SER A 164 -1.31 4.39 10.89
N ILE A 165 -0.26 5.09 10.45
CA ILE A 165 -0.15 6.54 10.56
C ILE A 165 0.17 7.07 9.16
N PRO A 166 -0.69 7.93 8.58
CA PRO A 166 -0.42 8.57 7.30
C PRO A 166 0.90 9.35 7.32
N ALA A 167 1.58 9.41 6.18
CA ALA A 167 2.84 10.12 6.07
C ALA A 167 2.71 11.59 6.50
N VAL A 168 3.59 12.03 7.39
CA VAL A 168 3.67 13.43 7.82
C VAL A 168 4.67 14.14 6.94
N THR A 169 4.20 15.15 6.20
CA THR A 169 5.03 15.99 5.33
C THR A 169 4.88 17.46 5.70
N VAL A 170 6.00 18.17 5.82
CA VAL A 170 6.03 19.60 6.11
C VAL A 170 6.91 20.27 5.07
N ALA A 171 6.45 21.36 4.48
CA ALA A 171 7.23 22.18 3.58
C ALA A 171 7.30 23.63 4.11
N CYS A 172 8.49 24.21 4.08
CA CYS A 172 8.69 25.62 4.39
C CYS A 172 9.71 26.23 3.42
N ASN A 173 9.77 27.56 3.41
CA ASN A 173 10.73 28.28 2.60
C ASN A 173 12.03 28.55 3.39
N ILE A 174 13.13 28.70 2.66
CA ILE A 174 14.39 29.15 3.23
C ILE A 174 14.18 30.42 4.06
N GLY A 175 14.77 30.45 5.24
CA GLY A 175 14.64 31.54 6.21
C GLY A 175 13.37 31.46 7.08
N THR A 176 12.60 30.38 6.97
CA THR A 176 11.40 30.14 7.80
C THR A 176 11.56 28.81 8.51
N ASP A 177 11.26 28.77 9.81
CA ASP A 177 11.26 27.52 10.56
C ASP A 177 10.06 26.65 10.15
N PRO A 178 10.26 25.33 10.01
CA PRO A 178 9.17 24.41 9.68
C PRO A 178 8.18 24.30 10.84
N GLU A 179 6.89 24.39 10.57
CA GLU A 179 5.83 24.18 11.56
C GLU A 179 5.44 22.69 11.57
N LEU A 180 6.09 21.93 12.43
CA LEU A 180 5.71 20.52 12.67
C LEU A 180 4.36 20.49 13.40
N PRO A 181 3.45 19.56 13.04
CA PRO A 181 2.15 19.47 13.69
C PRO A 181 2.28 18.97 15.15
N ASP A 182 1.47 19.55 16.05
CA ASP A 182 1.39 19.08 17.43
C ASP A 182 0.67 17.74 17.58
N THR A 183 -0.13 17.36 16.58
CA THR A 183 -0.88 16.11 16.52
C THR A 183 -0.75 15.48 15.14
N VAL A 184 -0.84 14.15 15.08
CA VAL A 184 -0.87 13.40 13.84
C VAL A 184 -2.14 12.55 13.75
N SER A 185 -2.61 12.31 12.53
CA SER A 185 -3.72 11.40 12.30
C SER A 185 -3.26 9.96 12.50
N VAL A 186 -4.01 9.20 13.27
CA VAL A 186 -3.74 7.79 13.56
C VAL A 186 -4.97 6.99 13.17
N ILE A 187 -4.76 5.89 12.47
CA ILE A 187 -5.80 4.91 12.13
C ILE A 187 -5.61 3.71 13.05
N TYR A 188 -6.67 3.35 13.79
CA TYR A 188 -6.65 2.22 14.69
C TYR A 188 -7.09 0.92 14.02
N ASN A 189 -6.85 -0.21 14.70
CA ASN A 189 -7.19 -1.56 14.23
C ASN A 189 -8.70 -1.82 14.10
N ASP A 190 -9.55 -0.91 14.60
CA ASP A 190 -11.01 -0.91 14.38
C ASP A 190 -11.44 0.07 13.26
N ARG A 191 -10.46 0.69 12.59
CA ARG A 191 -10.61 1.74 11.57
C ARG A 191 -11.13 3.08 12.08
N SER A 192 -11.23 3.27 13.39
CA SER A 192 -11.43 4.61 13.91
C SER A 192 -10.18 5.46 13.68
N GLU A 193 -10.40 6.76 13.51
CA GLU A 193 -9.34 7.74 13.32
C GLU A 193 -9.31 8.70 14.53
N ALA A 194 -8.13 9.12 14.91
CA ALA A 194 -7.94 10.13 15.93
C ALA A 194 -6.74 11.04 15.64
N GLN A 195 -6.80 12.26 16.14
CA GLN A 195 -5.64 13.14 16.22
C GLN A 195 -4.92 12.87 17.54
N VAL A 196 -3.69 12.37 17.48
CA VAL A 196 -2.90 11.97 18.64
C VAL A 196 -1.72 12.93 18.79
N PRO A 197 -1.45 13.44 20.00
CA PRO A 197 -0.27 14.27 20.27
C PRO A 197 1.03 13.55 19.91
N VAL A 198 1.96 14.30 19.33
CA VAL A 198 3.29 13.82 19.00
C VAL A 198 4.36 14.69 19.66
N ILE A 199 5.43 14.07 20.13
CA ILE A 199 6.62 14.73 20.65
C ILE A 199 7.73 14.54 19.63
N TRP A 200 8.11 15.61 18.94
CA TRP A 200 9.19 15.60 17.97
C TRP A 200 10.56 15.67 18.65
N ASN A 201 11.53 14.97 18.07
CA ASN A 201 12.91 14.98 18.56
C ASN A 201 13.53 16.36 18.34
N THR A 202 13.93 17.00 19.42
CA THR A 202 14.48 18.38 19.40
C THR A 202 15.82 18.50 18.69
N ASP A 203 16.63 17.44 18.70
CA ASP A 203 17.94 17.44 18.04
C ASP A 203 17.75 17.33 16.51
N ASP A 204 16.80 16.49 16.05
CA ASP A 204 16.45 16.39 14.64
C ASP A 204 15.88 17.71 14.12
N VAL A 205 15.00 18.35 14.89
CA VAL A 205 14.45 19.69 14.57
C VAL A 205 15.55 20.73 14.47
N ALA A 206 16.49 20.73 15.41
CA ALA A 206 17.62 21.66 15.42
C ALA A 206 18.63 21.41 14.27
N ALA A 207 18.64 20.22 13.71
CA ALA A 207 19.50 19.86 12.58
C ALA A 207 18.95 20.30 11.20
N ILE A 208 17.73 20.85 11.15
CA ILE A 208 17.13 21.35 9.90
C ILE A 208 17.88 22.61 9.44
N ASP A 209 18.49 22.57 8.27
CA ASP A 209 19.17 23.72 7.68
C ASP A 209 18.15 24.61 6.97
N THR A 210 17.67 25.62 7.68
CA THR A 210 16.72 26.60 7.15
C THR A 210 17.40 27.68 6.30
N GLU A 211 18.73 27.76 6.29
CA GLU A 211 19.48 28.77 5.50
C GLU A 211 19.78 28.28 4.09
N ASN A 212 20.17 27.02 3.93
CA ASN A 212 20.56 26.46 2.63
C ASN A 212 19.47 25.59 2.01
N GLY A 213 18.51 25.11 2.81
CA GLY A 213 17.43 24.25 2.37
C GLY A 213 17.83 22.79 2.20
N GLY A 214 16.87 21.95 1.83
CA GLY A 214 17.06 20.52 1.63
C GLY A 214 15.89 19.69 2.14
N ASN A 215 16.11 18.37 2.14
CA ASN A 215 15.15 17.41 2.68
C ASN A 215 15.68 16.85 3.99
N PHE A 216 14.87 16.83 5.01
CA PHE A 216 15.21 16.38 6.37
C PHE A 216 14.17 15.38 6.85
N THR A 217 14.58 14.52 7.76
CA THR A 217 13.67 13.61 8.47
C THR A 217 13.71 13.94 9.94
N VAL A 218 12.56 14.14 10.55
CA VAL A 218 12.42 14.41 11.97
C VAL A 218 11.69 13.24 12.62
N SER A 219 12.33 12.62 13.62
CA SER A 219 11.73 11.56 14.41
C SER A 219 10.74 12.12 15.43
N GLY A 220 9.68 11.38 15.71
CA GLY A 220 8.71 11.72 16.74
C GLY A 220 8.22 10.50 17.48
N THR A 221 7.59 10.70 18.62
CA THR A 221 7.06 9.62 19.47
C THR A 221 5.66 10.00 19.95
N LEU A 222 4.72 9.08 19.85
CA LEU A 222 3.38 9.20 20.41
C LEU A 222 3.39 8.81 21.90
N GLU A 223 2.31 9.11 22.62
CA GLU A 223 2.18 8.82 24.05
C GLU A 223 2.31 7.32 24.39
N ASP A 224 1.88 6.45 23.49
CA ASP A 224 1.96 4.99 23.65
C ASP A 224 3.34 4.41 23.32
N GLY A 225 4.30 5.26 22.92
CA GLY A 225 5.65 4.87 22.52
C GLY A 225 5.81 4.53 21.05
N THR A 226 4.77 4.68 20.23
CA THR A 226 4.86 4.48 18.78
C THR A 226 5.79 5.52 18.16
N GLU A 227 6.79 5.05 17.40
CA GLU A 227 7.73 5.91 16.68
C GLU A 227 7.15 6.30 15.32
N ILE A 228 7.35 7.56 14.92
CA ILE A 228 6.95 8.10 13.63
C ILE A 228 8.04 8.98 13.05
N THR A 229 7.92 9.35 11.79
CA THR A 229 8.81 10.33 11.15
C THR A 229 8.01 11.35 10.36
N ALA A 230 8.52 12.59 10.32
CA ALA A 230 8.06 13.64 9.41
C ALA A 230 9.14 13.89 8.35
N ALA A 231 8.72 13.96 7.09
CA ALA A 231 9.55 14.45 5.99
C ALA A 231 9.41 15.97 5.91
N VAL A 232 10.51 16.69 6.13
CA VAL A 232 10.55 18.15 6.08
C VAL A 232 11.33 18.59 4.85
N THR A 233 10.71 19.42 4.02
CA THR A 233 11.35 20.02 2.83
C THR A 233 11.48 21.52 3.04
N VAL A 234 12.72 22.03 2.98
CA VAL A 234 13.02 23.45 3.01
C VAL A 234 13.39 23.90 1.61
N GLU A 235 12.53 24.69 0.96
CA GLU A 235 12.64 25.04 -0.44
C GLU A 235 13.03 26.51 -0.64
N ARG A 236 13.74 26.77 -1.73
CA ARG A 236 13.97 28.16 -2.18
C ARG A 236 12.71 28.68 -2.83
N ILE A 237 12.26 29.85 -2.41
CA ILE A 237 11.19 30.55 -3.12
C ILE A 237 11.77 30.98 -4.47
N ASN A 238 11.21 30.48 -5.53
CA ASN A 238 11.49 31.04 -6.86
C ASN A 238 10.55 32.21 -7.10
N TYR A 239 11.06 33.42 -6.93
CA TYR A 239 10.30 34.64 -7.22
C TYR A 239 10.20 34.96 -8.71
N VAL A 240 10.91 34.22 -9.53
CA VAL A 240 10.87 34.38 -10.98
C VAL A 240 9.63 33.68 -11.50
N GLN A 241 8.67 34.44 -12.00
CA GLN A 241 7.46 33.86 -12.62
C GLN A 241 7.82 33.23 -13.96
N ASN A 242 7.20 32.08 -14.28
CA ASN A 242 7.49 31.30 -15.48
C ASN A 242 9.01 31.13 -15.73
N PRO A 243 9.78 30.58 -14.75
CA PRO A 243 11.24 30.55 -14.83
C PRO A 243 11.78 29.57 -15.88
N SER A 244 10.98 28.60 -16.28
CA SER A 244 11.30 27.63 -17.35
C SER A 244 10.87 28.13 -18.73
N PHE A 245 10.05 29.19 -18.79
CA PHE A 245 9.41 29.71 -20.02
C PHE A 245 8.46 28.70 -20.69
N GLU A 246 7.95 27.71 -19.91
CA GLU A 246 7.00 26.71 -20.42
C GLU A 246 5.58 27.27 -20.58
N ASP A 247 5.23 28.35 -19.86
CA ASP A 247 3.95 29.02 -20.02
C ASP A 247 4.01 30.01 -21.19
N ALA A 248 3.09 29.89 -22.11
CA ALA A 248 2.96 30.79 -23.25
C ALA A 248 2.63 32.24 -22.85
N ASP A 249 2.07 32.48 -21.63
CA ASP A 249 1.88 33.81 -21.07
C ASP A 249 3.19 34.33 -20.51
N THR A 250 3.80 35.27 -21.25
CA THR A 250 5.02 35.98 -20.86
C THR A 250 4.76 37.39 -20.37
N SER A 251 3.52 37.76 -20.09
CA SER A 251 3.10 39.14 -19.66
C SER A 251 3.77 39.61 -18.37
N MET A 252 4.24 38.67 -17.52
CA MET A 252 5.00 38.94 -16.31
C MET A 252 6.44 39.42 -16.56
N TRP A 253 6.96 39.27 -17.79
CA TRP A 253 8.30 39.66 -18.15
C TRP A 253 8.29 40.98 -18.91
N THR A 254 9.21 41.88 -18.55
CA THR A 254 9.46 43.10 -19.32
C THR A 254 10.75 42.92 -20.10
N VAL A 255 10.65 42.95 -21.42
CA VAL A 255 11.84 42.91 -22.27
C VAL A 255 12.49 44.27 -22.28
N ASN A 256 13.71 44.38 -21.72
CA ASN A 256 14.56 45.55 -21.82
C ASN A 256 15.67 45.26 -22.84
N TYR A 257 15.66 45.92 -23.95
CA TYR A 257 16.70 45.86 -24.93
C TYR A 257 17.37 47.22 -25.17
N SER A 258 18.66 47.20 -25.34
CA SER A 258 19.44 48.36 -25.69
C SER A 258 19.92 48.17 -27.12
N GLY A 259 19.30 48.84 -28.07
CA GLY A 259 19.68 48.77 -29.48
C GLY A 259 18.51 48.65 -30.44
N GLU A 260 18.77 48.22 -31.65
CA GLU A 260 17.82 48.16 -32.77
C GLU A 260 17.04 46.83 -32.88
N THR A 261 16.97 46.03 -31.79
CA THR A 261 16.30 44.73 -31.80
C THR A 261 14.79 44.91 -31.73
N ASP A 262 14.05 44.27 -32.60
CA ASP A 262 12.59 44.29 -32.61
C ASP A 262 12.06 43.49 -31.39
N PRO A 263 11.13 44.01 -30.61
CA PRO A 263 10.51 43.28 -29.52
C PRO A 263 9.84 41.96 -29.92
N THR A 264 9.50 41.78 -31.18
CA THR A 264 8.94 40.57 -31.74
C THR A 264 9.94 39.44 -31.88
N ASP A 265 11.26 39.72 -31.70
CA ASP A 265 12.30 38.71 -31.70
C ASP A 265 12.33 37.88 -30.39
N TYR A 266 11.63 38.37 -29.37
CA TYR A 266 11.52 37.69 -28.09
C TYR A 266 10.22 36.91 -27.99
N GLN A 267 10.29 35.63 -28.31
CA GLN A 267 9.12 34.73 -28.33
C GLN A 267 9.51 33.43 -27.67
N VAL A 268 8.54 32.83 -26.98
CA VAL A 268 8.64 31.41 -26.55
C VAL A 268 8.53 30.54 -27.78
N LYS A 269 9.51 29.67 -28.02
CA LYS A 269 9.56 28.78 -29.20
C LYS A 269 9.90 27.36 -28.75
N ALA A 270 9.09 26.40 -29.19
CA ALA A 270 9.31 24.97 -28.92
C ALA A 270 10.70 24.48 -29.36
N ALA A 271 11.23 24.99 -30.47
CA ALA A 271 12.54 24.59 -31.00
C ALA A 271 13.73 24.97 -30.14
N ASP A 272 13.57 26.02 -29.32
CA ASP A 272 14.61 26.58 -28.47
C ASP A 272 14.37 26.32 -26.98
N ALA A 273 13.29 25.62 -26.63
CA ALA A 273 12.92 25.32 -25.26
C ALA A 273 13.89 24.31 -24.63
N HIS A 274 14.20 24.50 -23.36
CA HIS A 274 15.02 23.58 -22.59
C HIS A 274 14.24 22.30 -22.23
N SER A 275 12.96 22.44 -21.92
CA SER A 275 12.06 21.37 -21.53
C SER A 275 10.61 21.74 -21.85
N GLY A 276 10.16 21.56 -23.06
CA GLY A 276 8.82 21.93 -23.51
C GLY A 276 8.81 23.02 -24.61
N GLU A 277 7.75 23.75 -24.71
CA GLU A 277 7.58 24.83 -25.70
C GLU A 277 8.17 26.18 -25.25
#